data_48e07b8175a2d209408abe1c6790960f
#
_entry.id   48e07b8175a2d209408abe1c6790960f
#
_cell.length_a   1.000
_cell.length_b   1.000
_cell.length_c   1.000
_cell.angle_alpha   90.00
_cell.angle_beta   90.00
_cell.angle_gamma   90.00
#
_symmetry.space_group_name_H-M   'P 1'
#
loop_
_entity.id
_entity.type
_entity.pdbx_description
1 polymer ?
#
loop_
_entity_poly.entity_id
_entity_poly.type
_entity_poly.pdbx_seq_one_letter_code
_entity_poly.pdbx_strand_id
1 'polypeptide(L)'
;MKDNDPQKQNRALIISLGTRRLSGVITENLGASTRVLRFAELRNAEGFKRGEVAELDKAAASLGEIFTRLELGEEAATIPTYVLLSGPHLKMTRFSSSVYYSGYPRVITSNEVRQVIEQTRSVVPLALEDWILQVIPESFWVNDLTGVFDPLGLEAQRLAVQLQIYTTRYASFRNVARLFETLECNLQGYFPKTLTLPEGVLNASEKEGEVLLMDFSDESTHLVLTREGKVLETKSLDLGSRFLTSRIADQWQLSLRDAERLKERFGSLEENPPLGEELIPLIEKDGLQNHQIKRAEFHQSFYRFGEALFAEVEKAVKELLQEARVRCPSLVLTGGGAKLEGLLDFLSRRFSWPVRLGTPRRVEAPAELLMDPSWCGLAGLLHWIEKGSKEKNRAFAKENVFERTLFQLKEWAAAYF
;
A
#
# COMPACT_ATOMS: atom_id res chain seq x y z
N MET A 1 35.71 4.93 17.28
CA MET A 1 34.77 5.75 18.06
C MET A 1 33.49 5.80 17.23
N LYS A 2 32.43 5.11 17.69
CA LYS A 2 31.12 5.18 17.00
C LYS A 2 30.53 6.56 17.25
N ASP A 3 30.38 7.33 16.20
CA ASP A 3 29.64 8.58 16.23
C ASP A 3 28.18 8.30 16.64
N ASN A 4 27.91 8.45 17.91
CA ASN A 4 26.55 8.40 18.47
C ASN A 4 25.93 9.79 18.30
N ASP A 5 25.65 10.20 17.07
CA ASP A 5 24.87 11.40 16.82
C ASP A 5 23.39 11.11 17.14
N PRO A 6 22.83 11.74 18.18
CA PRO A 6 21.42 11.50 18.58
C PRO A 6 20.43 11.82 17.46
N GLN A 7 20.80 12.65 16.48
CA GLN A 7 19.96 12.97 15.31
C GLN A 7 19.87 11.80 14.33
N LYS A 8 20.84 10.88 14.28
CA LYS A 8 20.78 9.69 13.40
C LYS A 8 19.82 8.62 13.93
N GLN A 9 19.54 8.58 15.23
CA GLN A 9 18.68 7.55 15.85
C GLN A 9 17.18 7.68 15.49
N ASN A 10 16.74 8.85 15.01
CA ASN A 10 15.34 9.14 14.68
C ASN A 10 15.04 9.07 13.18
N ARG A 11 15.98 8.60 12.36
CA ARG A 11 15.81 8.51 10.90
C ARG A 11 15.34 7.14 10.49
N ALA A 12 14.59 7.11 9.37
CA ALA A 12 14.19 5.87 8.71
C ALA A 12 14.22 6.06 7.19
N LEU A 13 14.58 4.97 6.50
CA LEU A 13 14.44 4.85 5.05
C LEU A 13 13.17 4.06 4.76
N ILE A 14 12.33 4.61 3.89
CA ILE A 14 11.15 3.88 3.39
C ILE A 14 11.27 3.74 1.89
N ILE A 15 11.15 2.52 1.41
CA ILE A 15 11.16 2.18 -0.01
C ILE A 15 9.80 1.62 -0.41
N SER A 16 9.18 2.21 -1.42
CA SER A 16 7.98 1.69 -2.05
C SER A 16 8.35 0.95 -3.33
N LEU A 17 8.04 -0.34 -3.36
CA LEU A 17 8.26 -1.19 -4.53
C LEU A 17 6.98 -1.22 -5.38
N GLY A 18 7.05 -0.61 -6.57
CA GLY A 18 6.06 -0.73 -7.62
C GLY A 18 6.65 -1.45 -8.82
N THR A 19 5.85 -1.68 -9.86
CA THR A 19 6.32 -2.41 -11.06
C THR A 19 7.29 -1.59 -11.91
N ARG A 20 6.96 -0.34 -12.19
CA ARG A 20 7.78 0.58 -13.01
C ARG A 20 8.21 1.82 -12.27
N ARG A 21 7.76 1.98 -11.05
CA ARG A 21 8.05 3.12 -10.21
C ARG A 21 8.57 2.65 -8.87
N LEU A 22 9.82 2.95 -8.59
CA LEU A 22 10.38 2.88 -7.25
C LEU A 22 10.35 4.26 -6.64
N SER A 23 10.04 4.33 -5.35
CA SER A 23 10.10 5.59 -4.60
C SER A 23 10.76 5.33 -3.27
N GLY A 24 11.60 6.27 -2.85
CA GLY A 24 12.27 6.22 -1.56
C GLY A 24 12.20 7.55 -0.84
N VAL A 25 12.08 7.52 0.48
CA VAL A 25 12.20 8.70 1.33
C VAL A 25 13.08 8.41 2.53
N ILE A 26 13.88 9.41 2.91
CA ILE A 26 14.54 9.46 4.21
C ILE A 26 13.74 10.40 5.08
N THR A 27 13.39 9.94 6.26
CA THR A 27 12.53 10.66 7.19
C THR A 27 13.20 10.83 8.55
N GLU A 28 12.77 11.85 9.27
CA GLU A 28 13.15 12.12 10.64
C GLU A 28 11.89 12.22 11.50
N ASN A 29 11.87 11.46 12.58
CA ASN A 29 10.79 11.52 13.56
C ASN A 29 11.07 12.66 14.56
N LEU A 30 10.21 13.66 14.57
CA LEU A 30 10.27 14.82 15.47
C LEU A 30 9.43 14.62 16.76
N GLY A 31 8.92 13.42 17.00
CA GLY A 31 8.07 13.08 18.14
C GLY A 31 6.59 13.44 17.93
N ALA A 32 6.27 14.63 17.46
CA ALA A 32 4.90 15.07 17.17
C ALA A 32 4.51 14.87 15.70
N SER A 33 5.47 14.94 14.79
CA SER A 33 5.31 14.79 13.35
C SER A 33 6.50 14.04 12.75
N THR A 34 6.35 13.57 11.53
CA THR A 34 7.44 13.00 10.73
C THR A 34 7.72 13.92 9.55
N ARG A 35 8.99 14.29 9.38
CA ARG A 35 9.47 15.13 8.29
C ARG A 35 10.19 14.30 7.24
N VAL A 36 9.89 14.54 5.98
CA VAL A 36 10.68 14.01 4.86
C VAL A 36 11.91 14.89 4.66
N LEU A 37 13.09 14.32 4.85
CA LEU A 37 14.36 14.99 4.65
C LEU A 37 14.80 14.96 3.19
N ARG A 38 14.69 13.80 2.56
CA ARG A 38 15.05 13.55 1.16
C ARG A 38 14.06 12.60 0.55
N PHE A 39 13.80 12.74 -0.73
CA PHE A 39 12.98 11.79 -1.49
C PHE A 39 13.56 11.58 -2.88
N ALA A 40 13.31 10.42 -3.44
CA ALA A 40 13.70 10.05 -4.78
C ALA A 40 12.64 9.17 -5.43
N GLU A 41 12.55 9.29 -6.74
CA GLU A 41 11.70 8.48 -7.59
C GLU A 41 12.48 8.02 -8.81
N LEU A 42 12.35 6.75 -9.14
CA LEU A 42 12.80 6.17 -10.39
C LEU A 42 11.59 5.68 -11.18
N ARG A 43 11.34 6.33 -12.32
CA ARG A 43 10.36 5.88 -13.32
C ARG A 43 11.04 4.92 -14.27
N ASN A 44 10.30 3.93 -14.76
CA ASN A 44 10.79 2.85 -15.61
C ASN A 44 11.87 1.99 -14.93
N ALA A 45 11.71 1.74 -13.63
CA ALA A 45 12.53 0.77 -12.91
C ALA A 45 12.49 -0.59 -13.61
N GLU A 46 13.62 -1.25 -13.68
CA GLU A 46 13.76 -2.59 -14.26
C GLU A 46 13.88 -3.65 -13.16
N GLY A 47 13.64 -4.90 -13.53
CA GLY A 47 13.73 -6.03 -12.61
C GLY A 47 12.48 -6.31 -11.79
N PHE A 48 11.41 -5.52 -11.97
CA PHE A 48 10.15 -5.68 -11.26
C PHE A 48 8.99 -5.99 -12.22
N LYS A 49 8.07 -6.84 -11.79
CA LYS A 49 6.83 -7.18 -12.50
C LYS A 49 5.73 -7.43 -11.49
N ARG A 50 4.58 -6.78 -11.65
CA ARG A 50 3.42 -6.91 -10.74
C ARG A 50 3.76 -6.65 -9.27
N GLY A 51 4.70 -5.75 -9.01
CA GLY A 51 5.17 -5.44 -7.66
C GLY A 51 6.09 -6.51 -7.04
N GLU A 52 6.53 -7.50 -7.81
CA GLU A 52 7.46 -8.55 -7.40
C GLU A 52 8.83 -8.39 -8.08
N VAL A 53 9.87 -8.87 -7.42
CA VAL A 53 11.21 -8.95 -8.03
C VAL A 53 11.22 -10.09 -9.05
N ALA A 54 11.36 -9.74 -10.32
CA ALA A 54 11.41 -10.68 -11.44
C ALA A 54 12.84 -10.99 -11.90
N GLU A 55 13.74 -9.99 -11.85
CA GLU A 55 15.16 -10.11 -12.21
C GLU A 55 15.99 -9.40 -11.12
N LEU A 56 16.70 -10.19 -10.31
CA LEU A 56 17.35 -9.68 -9.09
C LEU A 56 18.41 -8.61 -9.39
N ASP A 57 19.27 -8.85 -10.39
CA ASP A 57 20.37 -7.93 -10.72
C ASP A 57 19.86 -6.58 -11.24
N LYS A 58 18.83 -6.59 -12.09
CA LYS A 58 18.20 -5.36 -12.58
C LYS A 58 17.44 -4.63 -11.47
N ALA A 59 16.77 -5.37 -10.61
CA ALA A 59 16.08 -4.78 -9.45
C ALA A 59 17.08 -4.15 -8.48
N ALA A 60 18.23 -4.80 -8.24
CA ALA A 60 19.31 -4.26 -7.41
C ALA A 60 19.91 -2.98 -8.02
N ALA A 61 20.14 -2.97 -9.33
CA ALA A 61 20.62 -1.79 -10.04
C ALA A 61 19.63 -0.62 -9.93
N SER A 62 18.32 -0.89 -10.16
CA SER A 62 17.26 0.12 -10.03
C SER A 62 17.15 0.67 -8.60
N LEU A 63 17.25 -0.18 -7.59
CA LEU A 63 17.21 0.26 -6.19
C LEU A 63 18.49 1.00 -5.78
N GLY A 64 19.66 0.58 -6.29
CA GLY A 64 20.94 1.29 -6.12
C GLY A 64 20.89 2.72 -6.70
N GLU A 65 20.18 2.92 -7.79
CA GLU A 65 19.95 4.26 -8.34
C GLU A 65 19.08 5.12 -7.39
N ILE A 66 18.06 4.56 -6.76
CA ILE A 66 17.29 5.26 -5.71
C ILE A 66 18.21 5.65 -4.54
N PHE A 67 19.09 4.76 -4.11
CA PHE A 67 20.04 5.05 -3.01
C PHE A 67 21.03 6.17 -3.38
N THR A 68 21.50 6.18 -4.61
CA THR A 68 22.36 7.25 -5.14
C THR A 68 21.61 8.58 -5.14
N ARG A 69 20.38 8.61 -5.64
CA ARG A 69 19.54 9.83 -5.65
C ARG A 69 19.18 10.34 -4.25
N LEU A 70 19.08 9.44 -3.27
CA LEU A 70 18.86 9.75 -1.87
C LEU A 70 20.16 10.12 -1.14
N GLU A 71 21.33 10.02 -1.80
CA GLU A 71 22.65 10.28 -1.21
C GLU A 71 22.89 9.46 0.07
N LEU A 72 22.48 8.18 0.06
CA LEU A 72 22.57 7.33 1.25
C LEU A 72 24.00 6.96 1.62
N GLY A 73 24.87 6.70 0.63
CA GLY A 73 26.23 6.24 0.87
C GLY A 73 26.30 5.06 1.86
N GLU A 74 27.20 5.11 2.82
CA GLU A 74 27.35 4.09 3.87
C GLU A 74 26.17 4.08 4.89
N GLU A 75 25.33 5.11 4.91
CA GLU A 75 24.17 5.19 5.80
C GLU A 75 23.14 4.11 5.48
N ALA A 76 23.12 3.57 4.24
CA ALA A 76 22.22 2.51 3.80
C ALA A 76 22.28 1.26 4.71
N ALA A 77 23.49 0.89 5.16
CA ALA A 77 23.68 -0.29 6.02
C ALA A 77 23.22 -0.09 7.47
N THR A 78 23.03 1.14 7.91
CA THR A 78 22.73 1.47 9.32
C THR A 78 21.34 2.04 9.54
N ILE A 79 20.80 2.77 8.56
CA ILE A 79 19.47 3.39 8.67
C ILE A 79 18.37 2.31 8.70
N PRO A 80 17.45 2.35 9.69
CA PRO A 80 16.30 1.45 9.70
C PRO A 80 15.50 1.56 8.41
N THR A 81 15.40 0.47 7.65
CA THR A 81 14.73 0.44 6.35
C THR A 81 13.41 -0.30 6.42
N TYR A 82 12.36 0.29 5.90
CA TYR A 82 11.02 -0.28 5.80
C TYR A 82 10.57 -0.35 4.36
N VAL A 83 9.91 -1.46 4.00
CA VAL A 83 9.49 -1.70 2.61
C VAL A 83 7.98 -1.70 2.50
N LEU A 84 7.46 -0.85 1.63
CA LEU A 84 6.06 -0.82 1.23
C LEU A 84 5.87 -1.70 0.00
N LEU A 85 5.12 -2.78 0.17
CA LEU A 85 4.81 -3.73 -0.89
C LEU A 85 3.49 -3.38 -1.57
N SER A 86 3.45 -3.55 -2.89
CA SER A 86 2.27 -3.37 -3.71
C SER A 86 2.19 -4.52 -4.72
N GLY A 87 1.00 -4.96 -5.09
CA GLY A 87 0.80 -5.99 -6.10
C GLY A 87 -0.42 -6.88 -5.82
N PRO A 88 -0.88 -7.63 -6.84
CA PRO A 88 -2.10 -8.45 -6.74
C PRO A 88 -1.92 -9.69 -5.85
N HIS A 89 -0.69 -10.03 -5.47
CA HIS A 89 -0.37 -11.16 -4.60
C HIS A 89 -0.58 -10.86 -3.10
N LEU A 90 -0.85 -9.61 -2.75
CA LEU A 90 -1.13 -9.20 -1.37
C LEU A 90 -2.59 -9.50 -1.03
N LYS A 91 -2.80 -10.22 0.06
CA LYS A 91 -4.12 -10.61 0.55
C LYS A 91 -4.32 -10.16 1.99
N MET A 92 -5.55 -9.92 2.39
CA MET A 92 -5.94 -9.75 3.79
C MET A 92 -7.04 -10.74 4.10
N THR A 93 -6.91 -11.44 5.21
CA THR A 93 -7.92 -12.37 5.74
C THR A 93 -8.16 -12.08 7.20
N ARG A 94 -9.37 -12.41 7.69
CA ARG A 94 -9.69 -12.38 9.10
C ARG A 94 -9.72 -13.77 9.66
N PHE A 95 -9.16 -13.90 10.85
CA PHE A 95 -9.20 -15.14 11.58
C PHE A 95 -9.38 -14.88 13.07
N SER A 96 -10.19 -15.70 13.73
CA SER A 96 -10.42 -15.58 15.17
C SER A 96 -10.24 -16.93 15.87
N SER A 97 -9.72 -16.88 17.07
CA SER A 97 -9.60 -18.02 17.96
C SER A 97 -9.77 -17.58 19.40
N SER A 98 -9.92 -18.52 20.31
CA SER A 98 -10.14 -18.23 21.73
C SER A 98 -9.31 -19.15 22.62
N VAL A 99 -8.94 -18.60 23.78
CA VAL A 99 -8.32 -19.31 24.90
C VAL A 99 -9.34 -19.42 26.01
N TYR A 100 -9.43 -20.59 26.62
CA TYR A 100 -10.26 -20.85 27.80
C TYR A 100 -9.35 -21.04 29.00
N TYR A 101 -9.68 -20.34 30.09
CA TYR A 101 -8.97 -20.48 31.36
C TYR A 101 -9.73 -21.42 32.27
N SER A 102 -9.08 -22.46 32.76
CA SER A 102 -9.64 -23.42 33.70
C SER A 102 -9.73 -22.81 35.10
N GLY A 103 -10.84 -23.08 35.82
CA GLY A 103 -11.06 -22.61 37.17
C GLY A 103 -11.79 -21.27 37.23
N TYR A 104 -11.35 -20.38 38.13
CA TYR A 104 -11.96 -19.04 38.31
C TYR A 104 -11.59 -18.10 37.18
N PRO A 105 -12.43 -17.08 36.90
CA PRO A 105 -12.06 -16.01 35.97
C PRO A 105 -10.70 -15.40 36.32
N ARG A 106 -9.92 -15.08 35.31
CA ARG A 106 -8.61 -14.43 35.48
C ARG A 106 -8.71 -12.98 35.02
N VAL A 107 -7.99 -12.11 35.72
CA VAL A 107 -7.74 -10.75 35.22
C VAL A 107 -6.87 -10.83 34.00
N ILE A 108 -7.34 -10.28 32.89
CA ILE A 108 -6.60 -10.23 31.64
C ILE A 108 -5.45 -9.25 31.78
N THR A 109 -4.25 -9.77 31.71
CA THR A 109 -3.02 -9.00 31.63
C THR A 109 -2.49 -8.99 30.20
N SER A 110 -1.45 -8.28 30.00
CA SER A 110 -0.71 -8.27 28.75
C SER A 110 -0.17 -9.64 28.31
N ASN A 111 0.07 -10.55 29.23
CA ASN A 111 0.49 -11.92 28.90
C ASN A 111 -0.66 -12.72 28.28
N GLU A 112 -1.86 -12.62 28.82
CA GLU A 112 -3.06 -13.25 28.25
C GLU A 112 -3.39 -12.70 26.86
N VAL A 113 -3.27 -11.37 26.67
CA VAL A 113 -3.45 -10.73 25.36
C VAL A 113 -2.43 -11.27 24.36
N ARG A 114 -1.15 -11.34 24.73
CA ARG A 114 -0.11 -11.90 23.88
C ARG A 114 -0.37 -13.37 23.56
N GLN A 115 -0.70 -14.16 24.57
CA GLN A 115 -0.98 -15.58 24.42
C GLN A 115 -2.10 -15.83 23.41
N VAL A 116 -3.23 -15.15 23.52
CA VAL A 116 -4.36 -15.35 22.60
C VAL A 116 -4.01 -14.92 21.17
N ILE A 117 -3.21 -13.86 20.98
CA ILE A 117 -2.75 -13.42 19.66
C ILE A 117 -1.82 -14.47 19.02
N GLU A 118 -0.79 -14.92 19.76
CA GLU A 118 0.17 -15.91 19.26
C GLU A 118 -0.49 -17.27 18.99
N GLN A 119 -1.37 -17.72 19.87
CA GLN A 119 -2.13 -18.94 19.67
C GLN A 119 -3.03 -18.82 18.42
N THR A 120 -3.75 -17.71 18.29
CA THR A 120 -4.61 -17.47 17.11
C THR A 120 -3.77 -17.46 15.84
N ARG A 121 -2.63 -16.78 15.84
CA ARG A 121 -1.70 -16.73 14.73
C ARG A 121 -1.19 -18.12 14.32
N SER A 122 -0.83 -18.96 15.29
CA SER A 122 -0.25 -20.29 15.05
C SER A 122 -1.21 -21.28 14.40
N VAL A 123 -2.53 -21.05 14.53
CA VAL A 123 -3.58 -21.94 13.98
C VAL A 123 -4.28 -21.36 12.75
N VAL A 124 -3.75 -20.26 12.19
CA VAL A 124 -4.27 -19.68 10.93
C VAL A 124 -4.09 -20.69 9.80
N PRO A 125 -5.16 -21.03 9.07
CA PRO A 125 -5.06 -21.91 7.92
C PRO A 125 -4.46 -21.17 6.72
N LEU A 126 -3.13 -21.26 6.58
CA LEU A 126 -2.39 -20.69 5.46
C LEU A 126 -2.15 -21.75 4.38
N ALA A 127 -2.18 -21.34 3.11
CA ALA A 127 -1.64 -22.15 2.04
C ALA A 127 -0.12 -22.29 2.22
N LEU A 128 0.45 -23.41 1.74
CA LEU A 128 1.90 -23.68 1.86
C LEU A 128 2.78 -22.59 1.23
N GLU A 129 2.23 -21.87 0.29
CA GLU A 129 2.90 -20.78 -0.43
C GLU A 129 2.70 -19.40 0.20
N ASP A 130 1.82 -19.26 1.18
CA ASP A 130 1.53 -17.98 1.81
C ASP A 130 2.51 -17.69 2.97
N TRP A 131 2.91 -16.42 3.08
CA TRP A 131 3.75 -15.90 4.14
C TRP A 131 3.07 -14.72 4.83
N ILE A 132 3.06 -14.72 6.15
CA ILE A 132 2.48 -13.63 6.94
C ILE A 132 3.44 -12.43 6.94
N LEU A 133 2.94 -11.28 6.45
CA LEU A 133 3.65 -10.00 6.49
C LEU A 133 3.32 -9.23 7.76
N GLN A 134 2.02 -9.14 8.11
CA GLN A 134 1.53 -8.38 9.25
C GLN A 134 0.34 -9.09 9.90
N VAL A 135 0.24 -8.96 11.21
CA VAL A 135 -0.89 -9.43 12.02
C VAL A 135 -1.38 -8.27 12.87
N ILE A 136 -2.61 -7.86 12.67
CA ILE A 136 -3.21 -6.70 13.35
C ILE A 136 -4.42 -7.16 14.16
N PRO A 137 -4.40 -7.04 15.50
CA PRO A 137 -5.58 -7.27 16.32
C PRO A 137 -6.67 -6.25 15.99
N GLU A 138 -7.87 -6.74 15.65
CA GLU A 138 -9.01 -5.89 15.30
C GLU A 138 -9.91 -5.63 16.50
N SER A 139 -10.25 -6.70 17.24
CA SER A 139 -11.06 -6.64 18.45
C SER A 139 -10.88 -7.90 19.29
N PHE A 140 -11.29 -7.83 20.55
CA PHE A 140 -11.32 -8.95 21.47
C PHE A 140 -12.76 -9.28 21.86
N TRP A 141 -12.95 -10.52 22.31
CA TRP A 141 -14.18 -10.96 22.97
C TRP A 141 -13.81 -11.48 24.37
N VAL A 142 -14.43 -10.88 25.36
CA VAL A 142 -14.20 -11.20 26.78
C VAL A 142 -15.47 -11.87 27.31
N ASN A 143 -15.43 -13.18 27.52
CA ASN A 143 -16.63 -14.03 27.74
C ASN A 143 -17.63 -13.83 26.58
N ASP A 144 -18.81 -13.27 26.86
CA ASP A 144 -19.87 -12.98 25.89
C ASP A 144 -19.84 -11.54 25.36
N LEU A 145 -18.95 -10.70 25.88
CA LEU A 145 -18.80 -9.32 25.45
C LEU A 145 -17.93 -9.26 24.17
N THR A 146 -18.51 -8.80 23.08
CA THR A 146 -17.86 -8.68 21.77
C THR A 146 -17.41 -7.25 21.47
N GLY A 147 -16.44 -7.08 20.56
CA GLY A 147 -16.00 -5.75 20.09
C GLY A 147 -15.18 -4.96 21.09
N VAL A 148 -14.58 -5.62 22.07
CA VAL A 148 -13.69 -4.99 23.05
C VAL A 148 -12.38 -4.61 22.36
N PHE A 149 -11.96 -3.36 22.44
CA PHE A 149 -10.69 -2.89 21.87
C PHE A 149 -9.51 -3.10 22.82
N ASP A 150 -9.72 -2.88 24.10
CA ASP A 150 -8.72 -3.09 25.15
C ASP A 150 -9.30 -3.99 26.24
N PRO A 151 -8.88 -5.26 26.30
CA PRO A 151 -9.37 -6.21 27.29
C PRO A 151 -8.62 -6.17 28.63
N LEU A 152 -7.57 -5.33 28.75
CA LEU A 152 -6.74 -5.29 29.96
C LEU A 152 -7.53 -4.93 31.21
N GLY A 153 -7.29 -5.67 32.28
CA GLY A 153 -7.96 -5.46 33.58
C GLY A 153 -9.35 -6.06 33.69
N LEU A 154 -9.94 -6.56 32.59
CA LEU A 154 -11.21 -7.28 32.64
C LEU A 154 -10.99 -8.72 33.15
N GLU A 155 -11.99 -9.30 33.81
CA GLU A 155 -11.98 -10.70 34.22
C GLU A 155 -12.64 -11.60 33.18
N ALA A 156 -11.97 -12.69 32.80
CA ALA A 156 -12.45 -13.62 31.80
C ALA A 156 -12.17 -15.09 32.14
N GLN A 157 -13.10 -15.96 31.77
CA GLN A 157 -12.88 -17.38 31.58
C GLN A 157 -12.58 -17.71 30.11
N ARG A 158 -13.02 -16.86 29.19
CA ARG A 158 -12.77 -16.98 27.75
C ARG A 158 -12.29 -15.64 27.20
N LEU A 159 -11.11 -15.65 26.57
CA LEU A 159 -10.60 -14.53 25.80
C LEU A 159 -10.44 -14.98 24.34
N ALA A 160 -11.10 -14.27 23.43
CA ALA A 160 -10.91 -14.46 22.00
C ALA A 160 -10.36 -13.19 21.36
N VAL A 161 -9.68 -13.34 20.23
CA VAL A 161 -9.21 -12.22 19.42
C VAL A 161 -9.58 -12.44 17.96
N GLN A 162 -9.99 -11.36 17.30
CA GLN A 162 -10.09 -11.31 15.84
C GLN A 162 -8.85 -10.61 15.29
N LEU A 163 -8.15 -11.29 14.40
CA LEU A 163 -6.95 -10.79 13.76
C LEU A 163 -7.21 -10.49 12.29
N GLN A 164 -6.67 -9.38 11.79
CA GLN A 164 -6.44 -9.15 10.38
C GLN A 164 -5.05 -9.66 10.04
N ILE A 165 -4.96 -10.54 9.06
CA ILE A 165 -3.71 -11.21 8.66
C ILE A 165 -3.42 -10.82 7.22
N TYR A 166 -2.32 -10.14 7.04
CA TYR A 166 -1.85 -9.73 5.73
C TYR A 166 -0.78 -10.70 5.26
N THR A 167 -1.00 -11.30 4.09
CA THR A 167 -0.11 -12.31 3.52
C THR A 167 0.38 -11.94 2.12
N THR A 168 1.46 -12.58 1.74
CA THR A 168 2.02 -12.58 0.39
C THR A 168 2.49 -13.99 0.05
N ARG A 169 2.90 -14.23 -1.20
CA ARG A 169 3.57 -15.49 -1.55
C ARG A 169 4.96 -15.54 -0.93
N TYR A 170 5.34 -16.69 -0.37
CA TYR A 170 6.67 -16.89 0.24
C TYR A 170 7.83 -16.58 -0.72
N ALA A 171 7.71 -17.02 -2.00
CA ALA A 171 8.73 -16.73 -3.01
C ALA A 171 8.88 -15.22 -3.25
N SER A 172 7.77 -14.47 -3.30
CA SER A 172 7.79 -13.01 -3.47
C SER A 172 8.48 -12.33 -2.29
N PHE A 173 8.14 -12.75 -1.07
CA PHE A 173 8.79 -12.27 0.15
C PHE A 173 10.30 -12.53 0.13
N ARG A 174 10.73 -13.77 -0.18
CA ARG A 174 12.14 -14.14 -0.22
C ARG A 174 12.93 -13.37 -1.26
N ASN A 175 12.36 -13.12 -2.44
CA ASN A 175 13.04 -12.35 -3.48
C ASN A 175 13.24 -10.89 -3.06
N VAL A 176 12.27 -10.28 -2.38
CA VAL A 176 12.43 -8.94 -1.82
C VAL A 176 13.49 -8.95 -0.70
N ALA A 177 13.47 -9.94 0.21
CA ALA A 177 14.48 -10.05 1.26
C ALA A 177 15.90 -10.13 0.65
N ARG A 178 16.11 -11.01 -0.34
CA ARG A 178 17.39 -11.15 -1.04
C ARG A 178 17.83 -9.86 -1.73
N LEU A 179 16.90 -9.10 -2.32
CA LEU A 179 17.22 -7.80 -2.93
C LEU A 179 17.86 -6.84 -1.92
N PHE A 180 17.26 -6.73 -0.71
CA PHE A 180 17.78 -5.84 0.33
C PHE A 180 19.03 -6.41 1.02
N GLU A 181 19.16 -7.74 1.13
CA GLU A 181 20.39 -8.41 1.59
C GLU A 181 21.56 -8.10 0.64
N THR A 182 21.36 -8.19 -0.69
CA THR A 182 22.37 -7.88 -1.70
C THR A 182 22.87 -6.43 -1.60
N LEU A 183 22.03 -5.51 -1.14
CA LEU A 183 22.37 -4.09 -0.95
C LEU A 183 22.77 -3.76 0.49
N GLU A 184 22.98 -4.77 1.33
CA GLU A 184 23.42 -4.63 2.72
C GLU A 184 22.54 -3.67 3.55
N CYS A 185 21.23 -3.67 3.31
CA CYS A 185 20.30 -2.76 3.97
C CYS A 185 19.88 -3.26 5.37
N ASN A 186 19.75 -2.34 6.32
CA ASN A 186 19.20 -2.61 7.65
C ASN A 186 17.66 -2.73 7.61
N LEU A 187 17.17 -3.82 7.03
CA LEU A 187 15.75 -4.05 6.81
C LEU A 187 15.03 -4.38 8.12
N GLN A 188 13.98 -3.60 8.41
CA GLN A 188 13.24 -3.65 9.66
C GLN A 188 11.82 -4.20 9.52
N GLY A 189 11.21 -4.14 8.32
CA GLY A 189 9.87 -4.66 8.13
C GLY A 189 9.30 -4.44 6.74
N TYR A 190 8.27 -5.24 6.46
CA TYR A 190 7.52 -5.21 5.22
C TYR A 190 6.07 -4.86 5.51
N PHE A 191 5.52 -3.93 4.75
CA PHE A 191 4.16 -3.47 4.94
C PHE A 191 3.38 -3.52 3.63
N PRO A 192 2.21 -4.17 3.59
CA PRO A 192 1.34 -4.10 2.44
C PRO A 192 0.73 -2.71 2.31
N LYS A 193 0.71 -2.17 1.11
CA LYS A 193 0.14 -0.84 0.82
C LYS A 193 -1.32 -0.73 1.24
N THR A 194 -2.07 -1.81 1.11
CA THR A 194 -3.48 -1.87 1.52
C THR A 194 -3.70 -1.64 3.02
N LEU A 195 -2.72 -1.99 3.86
CA LEU A 195 -2.76 -1.72 5.29
C LEU A 195 -2.49 -0.25 5.62
N THR A 196 -1.52 0.36 4.93
CA THR A 196 -1.00 1.69 5.28
C THR A 196 -1.80 2.82 4.65
N LEU A 197 -2.38 2.58 3.47
CA LEU A 197 -3.06 3.58 2.65
C LEU A 197 -4.11 4.43 3.40
N PRO A 198 -5.01 3.86 4.23
CA PRO A 198 -6.02 4.64 4.95
C PRO A 198 -5.44 5.72 5.85
N GLU A 199 -4.34 5.43 6.51
CA GLU A 199 -3.68 6.39 7.41
C GLU A 199 -3.02 7.55 6.66
N GLY A 200 -2.57 7.29 5.44
CA GLY A 200 -1.90 8.31 4.61
C GLY A 200 -2.84 9.24 3.86
N VAL A 201 -4.13 8.91 3.73
CA VAL A 201 -5.03 9.62 2.83
C VAL A 201 -6.34 10.09 3.45
N LEU A 202 -6.90 9.37 4.44
CA LEU A 202 -8.18 9.72 5.05
C LEU A 202 -8.06 10.89 6.02
N ASN A 203 -9.03 11.81 5.94
CA ASN A 203 -9.19 12.87 6.94
C ASN A 203 -10.01 12.37 8.15
N ALA A 204 -10.20 13.22 9.16
CA ALA A 204 -10.89 12.85 10.39
C ALA A 204 -12.37 12.49 10.14
N SER A 205 -13.09 13.28 9.35
CA SER A 205 -14.51 13.02 9.06
C SER A 205 -14.72 11.75 8.23
N GLU A 206 -13.82 11.45 7.29
CA GLU A 206 -13.89 10.21 6.52
C GLU A 206 -13.60 8.96 7.37
N LYS A 207 -12.82 9.12 8.43
CA LYS A 207 -12.59 8.04 9.39
C LYS A 207 -13.80 7.74 10.28
N GLU A 208 -14.82 8.57 10.28
CA GLU A 208 -16.08 8.32 11.01
C GLU A 208 -17.09 7.52 10.18
N GLY A 209 -16.87 7.39 8.87
CA GLY A 209 -17.78 6.76 7.93
C GLY A 209 -17.22 5.53 7.22
N GLU A 210 -17.91 5.16 6.15
CA GLU A 210 -17.50 4.10 5.22
C GLU A 210 -16.86 4.75 4.00
N VAL A 211 -15.63 4.33 3.67
CA VAL A 211 -14.88 4.87 2.53
C VAL A 211 -14.27 3.72 1.74
N LEU A 212 -14.45 3.76 0.44
CA LEU A 212 -13.70 2.94 -0.50
C LEU A 212 -12.47 3.72 -0.97
N LEU A 213 -11.29 3.21 -0.69
CA LEU A 213 -10.05 3.68 -1.27
C LEU A 213 -9.76 2.87 -2.53
N MET A 214 -9.50 3.54 -3.64
CA MET A 214 -9.06 2.94 -4.88
C MET A 214 -7.66 3.46 -5.21
N ASP A 215 -6.65 2.62 -5.03
CA ASP A 215 -5.28 2.92 -5.46
C ASP A 215 -5.09 2.38 -6.88
N PHE A 216 -5.27 3.25 -7.84
CA PHE A 216 -5.13 2.94 -9.26
C PHE A 216 -3.69 3.17 -9.71
N SER A 217 -2.95 2.08 -9.88
CA SER A 217 -1.52 2.08 -10.21
C SER A 217 -1.27 1.60 -11.65
N ASP A 218 -0.02 1.32 -12.03
CA ASP A 218 0.34 0.91 -13.40
C ASP A 218 -0.21 -0.50 -13.73
N GLU A 219 0.17 -1.53 -12.98
CA GLU A 219 -0.24 -2.92 -13.26
C GLU A 219 -1.29 -3.47 -12.28
N SER A 220 -1.64 -2.71 -11.25
CA SER A 220 -2.61 -3.16 -10.23
C SER A 220 -3.55 -2.05 -9.78
N THR A 221 -4.73 -2.47 -9.35
CA THR A 221 -5.68 -1.63 -8.61
C THR A 221 -5.92 -2.25 -7.25
N HIS A 222 -5.67 -1.51 -6.18
CA HIS A 222 -5.97 -1.95 -4.83
C HIS A 222 -7.24 -1.25 -4.34
N LEU A 223 -8.20 -2.05 -3.92
CA LEU A 223 -9.43 -1.61 -3.28
C LEU A 223 -9.31 -1.86 -1.79
N VAL A 224 -9.49 -0.82 -0.99
CA VAL A 224 -9.47 -0.90 0.48
C VAL A 224 -10.74 -0.26 1.01
N LEU A 225 -11.63 -1.07 1.52
CA LEU A 225 -12.85 -0.61 2.18
C LEU A 225 -12.58 -0.36 3.65
N THR A 226 -12.94 0.82 4.13
CA THR A 226 -12.78 1.18 5.55
C THR A 226 -14.13 1.51 6.18
N ARG A 227 -14.24 1.24 7.46
CA ARG A 227 -15.33 1.69 8.33
C ARG A 227 -14.73 2.19 9.63
N GLU A 228 -15.13 3.38 10.06
CA GLU A 228 -14.60 4.00 11.29
C GLU A 228 -13.05 4.08 11.29
N GLY A 229 -12.47 4.34 10.13
CA GLY A 229 -11.01 4.45 9.94
C GLY A 229 -10.25 3.11 9.96
N LYS A 230 -10.93 1.97 10.15
CA LYS A 230 -10.34 0.63 10.13
C LYS A 230 -10.54 -0.04 8.80
N VAL A 231 -9.56 -0.83 8.36
CA VAL A 231 -9.71 -1.65 7.16
C VAL A 231 -10.77 -2.71 7.41
N LEU A 232 -11.84 -2.68 6.61
CA LEU A 232 -12.92 -3.66 6.67
C LEU A 232 -12.69 -4.81 5.68
N GLU A 233 -12.33 -4.51 4.44
CA GLU A 233 -12.00 -5.49 3.42
C GLU A 233 -10.97 -4.93 2.44
N THR A 234 -10.22 -5.82 1.78
CA THR A 234 -9.28 -5.45 0.71
C THR A 234 -9.40 -6.37 -0.48
N LYS A 235 -9.25 -5.82 -1.68
CA LYS A 235 -9.16 -6.60 -2.90
C LYS A 235 -8.10 -6.01 -3.82
N SER A 236 -7.23 -6.85 -4.34
CA SER A 236 -6.17 -6.43 -5.26
C SER A 236 -6.43 -7.06 -6.62
N LEU A 237 -6.47 -6.23 -7.65
CA LEU A 237 -6.67 -6.62 -9.04
C LEU A 237 -5.36 -6.54 -9.80
N ASP A 238 -5.09 -7.53 -10.63
CA ASP A 238 -4.00 -7.54 -11.62
C ASP A 238 -4.42 -6.74 -12.86
N LEU A 239 -4.86 -5.52 -12.64
CA LEU A 239 -5.42 -4.62 -13.62
C LEU A 239 -5.14 -3.17 -13.22
N GLY A 240 -4.45 -2.42 -14.06
CA GLY A 240 -4.09 -1.02 -13.82
C GLY A 240 -4.03 -0.22 -15.12
N SER A 241 -3.44 0.97 -15.06
CA SER A 241 -3.38 1.90 -16.20
C SER A 241 -2.60 1.35 -17.40
N ARG A 242 -1.73 0.34 -17.18
CA ARG A 242 -1.00 -0.37 -18.25
C ARG A 242 -1.93 -1.09 -19.23
N PHE A 243 -3.13 -1.48 -18.79
CA PHE A 243 -4.15 -1.99 -19.71
C PHE A 243 -4.44 -0.99 -20.83
N LEU A 244 -4.59 0.29 -20.48
CA LEU A 244 -4.83 1.35 -21.48
C LEU A 244 -3.63 1.50 -22.43
N THR A 245 -2.41 1.48 -21.88
CA THR A 245 -1.18 1.52 -22.67
C THR A 245 -1.09 0.37 -23.66
N SER A 246 -1.41 -0.85 -23.20
CA SER A 246 -1.39 -2.04 -24.06
C SER A 246 -2.43 -1.94 -25.17
N ARG A 247 -3.64 -1.45 -24.88
CA ARG A 247 -4.70 -1.25 -25.89
C ARG A 247 -4.31 -0.21 -26.93
N ILE A 248 -3.65 0.88 -26.52
CA ILE A 248 -3.09 1.87 -27.45
C ILE A 248 -2.03 1.23 -28.33
N ALA A 249 -1.08 0.49 -27.73
CA ALA A 249 0.00 -0.18 -28.47
C ALA A 249 -0.55 -1.16 -29.49
N ASP A 250 -1.54 -1.97 -29.11
CA ASP A 250 -2.16 -2.97 -29.98
C ASP A 250 -2.94 -2.33 -31.13
N GLN A 251 -3.75 -1.30 -30.86
CA GLN A 251 -4.62 -0.68 -31.88
C GLN A 251 -3.82 0.06 -32.97
N TRP A 252 -2.73 0.73 -32.58
CA TRP A 252 -1.92 1.54 -33.50
C TRP A 252 -0.52 0.96 -33.75
N GLN A 253 -0.29 -0.33 -33.42
CA GLN A 253 0.97 -1.05 -33.66
C GLN A 253 2.21 -0.31 -33.14
N LEU A 254 2.09 0.32 -31.96
CA LEU A 254 3.13 1.12 -31.34
C LEU A 254 3.98 0.30 -30.35
N SER A 255 5.16 0.82 -30.04
CA SER A 255 5.91 0.35 -28.89
C SER A 255 5.15 0.69 -27.61
N LEU A 256 5.30 -0.13 -26.53
CA LEU A 256 4.70 0.19 -25.22
C LEU A 256 5.17 1.54 -24.68
N ARG A 257 6.39 1.95 -25.04
CA ARG A 257 6.94 3.24 -24.62
C ARG A 257 6.23 4.41 -25.29
N ASP A 258 5.97 4.31 -26.58
CA ASP A 258 5.29 5.37 -27.33
C ASP A 258 3.80 5.41 -27.00
N ALA A 259 3.18 4.24 -26.83
CA ALA A 259 1.81 4.14 -26.32
C ALA A 259 1.65 4.76 -24.93
N GLU A 260 2.62 4.58 -24.02
CA GLU A 260 2.62 5.22 -22.71
C GLU A 260 2.69 6.74 -22.82
N ARG A 261 3.59 7.26 -23.69
CA ARG A 261 3.68 8.70 -23.94
C ARG A 261 2.38 9.29 -24.50
N LEU A 262 1.71 8.55 -25.40
CA LEU A 262 0.41 8.98 -25.93
C LEU A 262 -0.67 9.00 -24.83
N LYS A 263 -0.70 7.95 -23.98
CA LYS A 263 -1.60 7.91 -22.83
C LYS A 263 -1.39 9.10 -21.89
N GLU A 264 -0.13 9.39 -21.55
CA GLU A 264 0.20 10.49 -20.63
C GLU A 264 -0.13 11.87 -21.23
N ARG A 265 0.00 12.03 -22.55
CA ARG A 265 -0.17 13.33 -23.18
C ARG A 265 -1.61 13.61 -23.67
N PHE A 266 -2.30 12.59 -24.14
CA PHE A 266 -3.58 12.72 -24.84
C PHE A 266 -4.71 11.88 -24.24
N GLY A 267 -4.40 11.01 -23.26
CA GLY A 267 -5.40 10.15 -22.63
C GLY A 267 -6.35 10.96 -21.75
N SER A 268 -7.63 10.92 -22.04
CA SER A 268 -8.67 11.54 -21.24
C SER A 268 -9.93 10.67 -21.18
N LEU A 269 -10.54 10.61 -20.01
CA LEU A 269 -11.84 9.97 -19.74
C LEU A 269 -12.99 11.00 -19.60
N GLU A 270 -12.78 12.23 -20.05
CA GLU A 270 -13.87 13.18 -20.22
C GLU A 270 -14.85 12.65 -21.27
N GLU A 271 -16.14 12.79 -21.03
CA GLU A 271 -17.17 12.27 -21.94
C GLU A 271 -17.22 13.02 -23.27
N ASN A 272 -17.17 14.36 -23.20
CA ASN A 272 -17.23 15.25 -24.36
C ASN A 272 -16.18 16.36 -24.25
N PRO A 273 -14.88 16.03 -24.37
CA PRO A 273 -13.87 17.08 -24.31
C PRO A 273 -13.92 17.95 -25.57
N PRO A 274 -13.56 19.22 -25.46
CA PRO A 274 -13.48 20.12 -26.62
C PRO A 274 -12.27 19.73 -27.49
N LEU A 275 -12.44 18.75 -28.37
CA LEU A 275 -11.39 18.29 -29.29
C LEU A 275 -11.40 19.11 -30.57
N GLY A 276 -10.28 19.76 -30.86
CA GLY A 276 -10.04 20.41 -32.15
C GLY A 276 -9.70 19.39 -33.25
N GLU A 277 -9.37 19.90 -34.44
CA GLU A 277 -8.89 19.09 -35.59
C GLU A 277 -7.41 18.70 -35.46
N GLU A 278 -6.89 18.61 -34.22
CA GLU A 278 -5.50 18.26 -33.95
C GLU A 278 -5.16 16.85 -34.45
N LEU A 279 -4.02 16.72 -35.14
CA LEU A 279 -3.47 15.45 -35.57
C LEU A 279 -2.37 15.01 -34.61
N ILE A 280 -2.43 13.77 -34.18
CA ILE A 280 -1.43 13.14 -33.30
C ILE A 280 -0.47 12.33 -34.20
N PRO A 281 0.83 12.67 -34.24
CA PRO A 281 1.81 11.88 -34.97
C PRO A 281 2.08 10.55 -34.24
N LEU A 282 2.06 9.45 -34.97
CA LEU A 282 2.40 8.11 -34.49
C LEU A 282 3.68 7.64 -35.15
N ILE A 283 4.56 7.01 -34.37
CA ILE A 283 5.77 6.34 -34.85
C ILE A 283 5.56 4.84 -34.66
N GLU A 284 5.44 4.09 -35.75
CA GLU A 284 5.26 2.64 -35.69
C GLU A 284 6.52 1.93 -35.15
N LYS A 285 6.36 0.68 -34.69
CA LYS A 285 7.45 -0.11 -34.06
C LYS A 285 8.67 -0.29 -34.97
N ASP A 286 8.45 -0.37 -36.27
CA ASP A 286 9.51 -0.53 -37.28
C ASP A 286 10.18 0.79 -37.69
N GLY A 287 9.63 1.93 -37.24
CA GLY A 287 10.16 3.27 -37.55
C GLY A 287 10.02 3.69 -39.01
N LEU A 288 9.37 2.88 -39.87
CA LEU A 288 9.31 3.06 -41.30
C LEU A 288 8.16 3.92 -41.77
N GLN A 289 7.11 4.06 -40.97
CA GLN A 289 5.92 4.88 -41.32
C GLN A 289 5.55 5.84 -40.21
N ASN A 290 5.35 7.10 -40.59
CA ASN A 290 4.73 8.13 -39.71
C ASN A 290 3.26 8.25 -40.08
N HIS A 291 2.41 7.68 -39.29
CA HIS A 291 0.96 7.89 -39.39
C HIS A 291 0.51 9.05 -38.51
N GLN A 292 -0.60 9.67 -38.90
CA GLN A 292 -1.29 10.66 -38.08
C GLN A 292 -2.71 10.21 -37.86
N ILE A 293 -3.19 10.34 -36.64
CA ILE A 293 -4.58 10.07 -36.28
C ILE A 293 -5.24 11.35 -35.77
N LYS A 294 -6.54 11.50 -35.99
CA LYS A 294 -7.29 12.59 -35.40
C LYS A 294 -7.39 12.41 -33.88
N ARG A 295 -7.19 13.51 -33.14
CA ARG A 295 -7.33 13.49 -31.68
C ARG A 295 -8.70 12.97 -31.23
N ALA A 296 -9.77 13.26 -31.96
CA ALA A 296 -11.10 12.75 -31.72
C ALA A 296 -11.18 11.20 -31.83
N GLU A 297 -10.52 10.62 -32.84
CA GLU A 297 -10.45 9.16 -33.00
C GLU A 297 -9.68 8.49 -31.88
N PHE A 298 -8.53 9.08 -31.48
CA PHE A 298 -7.76 8.61 -30.34
C PHE A 298 -8.61 8.65 -29.06
N HIS A 299 -9.25 9.78 -28.78
CA HIS A 299 -10.09 9.95 -27.60
C HIS A 299 -11.23 8.93 -27.56
N GLN A 300 -11.96 8.74 -28.66
CA GLN A 300 -13.08 7.77 -28.72
C GLN A 300 -12.60 6.35 -28.42
N SER A 301 -11.45 5.97 -28.94
CA SER A 301 -10.86 4.65 -28.66
C SER A 301 -10.40 4.54 -27.22
N PHE A 302 -9.72 5.57 -26.72
CA PHE A 302 -9.23 5.61 -25.34
C PHE A 302 -10.37 5.57 -24.33
N TYR A 303 -11.45 6.28 -24.56
CA TYR A 303 -12.64 6.26 -23.71
C TYR A 303 -13.26 4.85 -23.65
N ARG A 304 -13.39 4.16 -24.81
CA ARG A 304 -13.85 2.76 -24.84
C ARG A 304 -12.92 1.80 -24.08
N PHE A 305 -11.60 2.03 -24.13
CA PHE A 305 -10.67 1.23 -23.32
C PHE A 305 -10.86 1.49 -21.83
N GLY A 306 -11.11 2.75 -21.46
CA GLY A 306 -11.47 3.11 -20.08
C GLY A 306 -12.75 2.45 -19.61
N GLU A 307 -13.79 2.47 -20.43
CA GLU A 307 -15.04 1.77 -20.13
C GLU A 307 -14.82 0.28 -19.88
N ALA A 308 -14.05 -0.41 -20.73
CA ALA A 308 -13.72 -1.82 -20.57
C ALA A 308 -12.91 -2.09 -19.28
N LEU A 309 -11.90 -1.26 -19.00
CA LEU A 309 -11.09 -1.37 -17.79
C LEU A 309 -11.96 -1.23 -16.52
N PHE A 310 -12.73 -0.16 -16.46
CA PHE A 310 -13.49 0.16 -15.25
C PHE A 310 -14.76 -0.68 -15.09
N ALA A 311 -15.21 -1.41 -16.13
CA ALA A 311 -16.23 -2.45 -15.98
C ALA A 311 -15.73 -3.60 -15.09
N GLU A 312 -14.49 -4.03 -15.27
CA GLU A 312 -13.89 -5.07 -14.42
C GLU A 312 -13.62 -4.56 -12.99
N VAL A 313 -13.16 -3.31 -12.85
CA VAL A 313 -12.98 -2.69 -11.54
C VAL A 313 -14.32 -2.57 -10.79
N GLU A 314 -15.37 -2.15 -11.47
CA GLU A 314 -16.73 -2.04 -10.90
C GLU A 314 -17.26 -3.39 -10.41
N LYS A 315 -17.04 -4.46 -11.18
CA LYS A 315 -17.39 -5.81 -10.75
C LYS A 315 -16.71 -6.17 -9.44
N ALA A 316 -15.41 -5.95 -9.35
CA ALA A 316 -14.65 -6.20 -8.14
C ALA A 316 -15.08 -5.33 -6.94
N VAL A 317 -15.46 -4.08 -7.19
CA VAL A 317 -16.04 -3.18 -6.18
C VAL A 317 -17.37 -3.73 -5.66
N LYS A 318 -18.27 -4.15 -6.55
CA LYS A 318 -19.57 -4.75 -6.18
C LYS A 318 -19.40 -6.00 -5.30
N GLU A 319 -18.49 -6.89 -5.68
CA GLU A 319 -18.16 -8.08 -4.90
C GLU A 319 -17.65 -7.71 -3.50
N LEU A 320 -16.69 -6.78 -3.41
CA LEU A 320 -16.13 -6.30 -2.15
C LEU A 320 -17.20 -5.70 -1.22
N LEU A 321 -18.08 -4.86 -1.77
CA LEU A 321 -19.16 -4.23 -0.99
C LEU A 321 -20.20 -5.24 -0.52
N GLN A 322 -20.51 -6.25 -1.33
CA GLN A 322 -21.43 -7.32 -0.98
C GLN A 322 -20.86 -8.17 0.17
N GLU A 323 -19.59 -8.56 0.09
CA GLU A 323 -18.88 -9.30 1.14
C GLU A 323 -18.87 -8.52 2.47
N ALA A 324 -18.59 -7.23 2.39
CA ALA A 324 -18.52 -6.34 3.55
C ALA A 324 -19.90 -5.85 4.06
N ARG A 325 -20.98 -6.10 3.31
CA ARG A 325 -22.33 -5.59 3.58
C ARG A 325 -22.38 -4.05 3.70
N VAL A 326 -21.65 -3.36 2.84
CA VAL A 326 -21.63 -1.91 2.68
C VAL A 326 -22.38 -1.53 1.40
N ARG A 327 -23.19 -0.46 1.42
CA ARG A 327 -24.02 -0.10 0.26
C ARG A 327 -23.51 1.11 -0.53
N CYS A 328 -23.16 2.18 0.13
CA CYS A 328 -22.87 3.46 -0.51
C CYS A 328 -21.70 4.19 0.16
N PRO A 329 -20.44 3.73 0.00
CA PRO A 329 -19.30 4.45 0.52
C PRO A 329 -19.00 5.71 -0.32
N SER A 330 -18.24 6.65 0.23
CA SER A 330 -17.54 7.62 -0.58
C SER A 330 -16.29 6.98 -1.21
N LEU A 331 -15.85 7.50 -2.36
CA LEU A 331 -14.67 7.00 -3.06
C LEU A 331 -13.50 7.99 -2.96
N VAL A 332 -12.36 7.50 -2.50
CA VAL A 332 -11.10 8.25 -2.54
C VAL A 332 -10.15 7.57 -3.50
N LEU A 333 -9.80 8.27 -4.58
CA LEU A 333 -8.94 7.77 -5.64
C LEU A 333 -7.49 8.16 -5.38
N THR A 334 -6.57 7.21 -5.41
CA THR A 334 -5.12 7.41 -5.23
C THR A 334 -4.31 6.65 -6.29
N GLY A 335 -2.99 6.71 -6.18
CA GLY A 335 -2.08 6.03 -7.11
C GLY A 335 -1.71 6.88 -8.31
N GLY A 336 -0.72 6.43 -9.07
CA GLY A 336 -0.20 7.17 -10.23
C GLY A 336 -1.21 7.34 -11.36
N GLY A 337 -2.07 6.35 -11.57
CA GLY A 337 -3.14 6.38 -12.57
C GLY A 337 -4.29 7.33 -12.21
N ALA A 338 -4.39 7.75 -10.96
CA ALA A 338 -5.38 8.75 -10.53
C ALA A 338 -5.21 10.12 -11.18
N LYS A 339 -4.04 10.37 -11.78
CA LYS A 339 -3.73 11.59 -12.54
C LYS A 339 -4.33 11.62 -13.95
N LEU A 340 -4.97 10.52 -14.38
CA LEU A 340 -5.59 10.44 -15.69
C LEU A 340 -6.72 11.46 -15.79
N GLU A 341 -6.65 12.28 -16.83
CA GLU A 341 -7.62 13.37 -17.07
C GLU A 341 -9.04 12.81 -17.18
N GLY A 342 -9.99 13.50 -16.54
CA GLY A 342 -11.41 13.13 -16.52
C GLY A 342 -11.77 11.92 -15.64
N LEU A 343 -10.79 11.22 -15.04
CA LEU A 343 -11.06 9.98 -14.30
C LEU A 343 -11.95 10.19 -13.07
N LEU A 344 -11.80 11.30 -12.34
CA LEU A 344 -12.64 11.58 -11.16
C LEU A 344 -14.12 11.69 -11.54
N ASP A 345 -14.42 12.48 -12.55
CA ASP A 345 -15.80 12.66 -13.04
C ASP A 345 -16.35 11.38 -13.66
N PHE A 346 -15.51 10.63 -14.38
CA PHE A 346 -15.87 9.33 -14.93
C PHE A 346 -16.30 8.35 -13.83
N LEU A 347 -15.52 8.23 -12.75
CA LEU A 347 -15.85 7.37 -11.62
C LEU A 347 -17.06 7.87 -10.83
N SER A 348 -17.20 9.19 -10.65
CA SER A 348 -18.34 9.79 -9.96
C SER A 348 -19.66 9.45 -10.67
N ARG A 349 -19.70 9.58 -12.00
CA ARG A 349 -20.86 9.18 -12.81
C ARG A 349 -21.12 7.68 -12.74
N ARG A 350 -20.07 6.87 -12.88
CA ARG A 350 -20.17 5.41 -12.91
C ARG A 350 -20.70 4.80 -11.63
N PHE A 351 -20.21 5.28 -10.48
CA PHE A 351 -20.64 4.76 -9.18
C PHE A 351 -21.79 5.53 -8.54
N SER A 352 -22.08 6.73 -9.03
CA SER A 352 -23.05 7.66 -8.41
C SER A 352 -22.71 7.99 -6.94
N TRP A 353 -21.41 8.04 -6.60
CA TRP A 353 -20.89 8.35 -5.28
C TRP A 353 -20.08 9.64 -5.30
N PRO A 354 -19.91 10.30 -4.14
CA PRO A 354 -18.89 11.33 -3.99
C PRO A 354 -17.50 10.74 -4.25
N VAL A 355 -16.76 11.32 -5.19
CA VAL A 355 -15.39 10.93 -5.53
C VAL A 355 -14.46 12.11 -5.31
N ARG A 356 -13.33 11.87 -4.65
CA ARG A 356 -12.25 12.86 -4.55
C ARG A 356 -10.89 12.27 -4.84
N LEU A 357 -9.96 13.12 -5.24
CA LEU A 357 -8.55 12.75 -5.29
C LEU A 357 -7.98 12.67 -3.88
N GLY A 358 -7.32 11.57 -3.58
CA GLY A 358 -6.56 11.37 -2.36
C GLY A 358 -5.13 11.85 -2.53
N THR A 359 -4.65 12.65 -1.60
CA THR A 359 -3.27 13.14 -1.54
C THR A 359 -2.67 12.85 -0.17
N PRO A 360 -1.33 12.76 -0.05
CA PRO A 360 -0.64 12.51 1.22
C PRO A 360 -1.05 13.50 2.31
N ARG A 361 -1.28 12.99 3.52
CA ARG A 361 -1.71 13.79 4.67
C ARG A 361 -0.82 13.55 5.88
N ARG A 362 -0.78 14.51 6.80
CA ARG A 362 -0.11 14.42 8.11
C ARG A 362 1.39 14.14 8.01
N VAL A 363 2.05 14.61 6.97
CA VAL A 363 3.48 14.51 6.77
C VAL A 363 4.04 15.88 6.43
N GLU A 364 5.18 16.23 6.99
CA GLU A 364 5.94 17.42 6.60
C GLU A 364 6.82 17.03 5.41
N ALA A 365 6.46 17.51 4.22
CA ALA A 365 7.14 17.15 2.98
C ALA A 365 7.07 18.30 1.95
N PRO A 366 7.91 18.29 0.91
CA PRO A 366 7.79 19.21 -0.23
C PRO A 366 6.43 19.16 -0.90
N ALA A 367 5.96 20.31 -1.41
CA ALA A 367 4.62 20.45 -2.01
C ALA A 367 4.37 19.46 -3.17
N GLU A 368 5.37 19.19 -3.99
CA GLU A 368 5.31 18.23 -5.09
C GLU A 368 4.98 16.80 -4.63
N LEU A 369 5.45 16.42 -3.45
CA LEU A 369 5.15 15.12 -2.85
C LEU A 369 3.74 15.13 -2.24
N LEU A 370 3.34 16.21 -1.58
CA LEU A 370 2.02 16.37 -0.96
C LEU A 370 0.88 16.44 -1.98
N MET A 371 1.16 16.87 -3.22
CA MET A 371 0.19 16.97 -4.30
C MET A 371 0.07 15.68 -5.14
N ASP A 372 1.00 14.74 -4.99
CA ASP A 372 1.03 13.52 -5.79
C ASP A 372 0.32 12.35 -5.11
N PRO A 373 -0.84 11.87 -5.65
CA PRO A 373 -1.61 10.78 -5.07
C PRO A 373 -0.85 9.45 -4.95
N SER A 374 0.21 9.25 -5.73
CA SER A 374 1.01 8.03 -5.70
C SER A 374 1.81 7.84 -4.40
N TRP A 375 2.00 8.90 -3.61
CA TRP A 375 2.73 8.88 -2.35
C TRP A 375 1.86 8.57 -1.12
N CYS A 376 0.54 8.43 -1.28
CA CYS A 376 -0.39 8.19 -0.17
C CYS A 376 -0.06 6.94 0.66
N GLY A 377 0.29 5.82 0.01
CA GLY A 377 0.66 4.60 0.73
C GLY A 377 1.94 4.76 1.56
N LEU A 378 2.90 5.51 1.03
CA LEU A 378 4.17 5.81 1.72
C LEU A 378 3.94 6.74 2.91
N ALA A 379 3.12 7.79 2.74
CA ALA A 379 2.70 8.66 3.84
C ALA A 379 1.99 7.86 4.95
N GLY A 380 1.17 6.89 4.58
CA GLY A 380 0.53 5.99 5.53
C GLY A 380 1.52 5.12 6.32
N LEU A 381 2.56 4.61 5.66
CA LEU A 381 3.61 3.85 6.36
C LEU A 381 4.38 4.70 7.35
N LEU A 382 4.62 5.98 7.03
CA LEU A 382 5.21 6.93 7.98
C LEU A 382 4.40 7.01 9.27
N HIS A 383 3.07 7.11 9.17
CA HIS A 383 2.19 7.12 10.34
C HIS A 383 2.22 5.81 11.14
N TRP A 384 2.32 4.68 10.47
CA TRP A 384 2.45 3.39 11.13
C TRP A 384 3.74 3.30 11.96
N ILE A 385 4.87 3.73 11.39
CA ILE A 385 6.17 3.75 12.08
C ILE A 385 6.13 4.74 13.24
N GLU A 386 5.53 5.91 13.06
CA GLU A 386 5.39 6.93 14.10
C GLU A 386 4.54 6.44 15.28
N LYS A 387 3.40 5.80 15.02
CA LYS A 387 2.57 5.19 16.06
C LYS A 387 3.36 4.15 16.85
N GLY A 388 4.03 3.22 16.18
CA GLY A 388 4.87 2.22 16.83
C GLY A 388 5.97 2.83 17.69
N SER A 389 6.58 3.92 17.27
CA SER A 389 7.61 4.63 18.05
C SER A 389 7.05 5.35 19.27
N LYS A 390 5.89 6.03 19.14
CA LYS A 390 5.22 6.71 20.28
C LYS A 390 4.76 5.71 21.33
N GLU A 391 4.28 4.61 20.88
CA GLU A 391 3.87 3.52 21.74
C GLU A 391 5.06 2.96 22.50
N LYS A 392 6.21 2.69 21.87
CA LYS A 392 7.44 2.32 22.55
C LYS A 392 7.84 3.31 23.65
N ASN A 393 7.85 4.59 23.34
CA ASN A 393 8.23 5.64 24.32
C ASN A 393 7.25 5.70 25.51
N ARG A 394 5.97 5.38 25.29
CA ARG A 394 4.97 5.24 26.36
C ARG A 394 5.14 3.96 27.17
N ALA A 395 5.59 2.86 26.55
CA ALA A 395 5.85 1.60 27.23
C ALA A 395 7.04 1.68 28.18
N PHE A 396 8.07 2.44 27.82
CA PHE A 396 9.15 2.81 28.78
C PHE A 396 8.66 3.64 29.94
N ALA A 397 7.51 4.34 29.80
CA ALA A 397 6.91 5.15 30.87
C ALA A 397 5.82 4.41 31.69
N LYS A 398 5.22 3.35 31.15
CA LYS A 398 4.26 2.44 31.81
C LYS A 398 4.38 1.10 31.11
N GLU A 399 4.60 0.02 31.83
CA GLU A 399 4.70 -1.36 31.30
C GLU A 399 3.45 -1.76 30.49
N ASN A 400 3.27 -1.24 29.31
CA ASN A 400 2.17 -1.54 28.41
C ASN A 400 2.64 -2.39 27.24
N VAL A 401 2.18 -3.60 27.21
CA VAL A 401 2.60 -4.80 26.47
C VAL A 401 2.06 -4.87 25.03
N PHE A 402 1.03 -4.09 24.70
CA PHE A 402 0.44 -4.09 23.35
C PHE A 402 1.46 -3.78 22.24
N GLU A 403 2.51 -3.07 22.59
CA GLU A 403 3.59 -2.57 21.72
C GLU A 403 4.71 -3.55 21.50
N ARG A 404 5.00 -4.36 22.49
CA ARG A 404 5.96 -5.46 22.37
C ARG A 404 5.51 -6.48 21.31
N THR A 405 4.21 -6.66 21.10
CA THR A 405 3.67 -7.65 20.18
C THR A 405 3.93 -7.30 18.72
N LEU A 406 3.83 -6.03 18.33
CA LEU A 406 4.18 -5.56 16.98
C LEU A 406 5.70 -5.63 16.70
N PHE A 407 6.53 -5.55 17.75
CA PHE A 407 7.98 -5.54 17.62
C PHE A 407 8.64 -6.91 17.84
N GLN A 408 8.08 -7.79 18.70
CA GLN A 408 8.58 -9.16 18.91
C GLN A 408 8.29 -10.10 17.74
N LEU A 409 7.38 -9.74 16.85
CA LEU A 409 7.26 -10.38 15.54
C LEU A 409 8.57 -10.32 14.73
N LYS A 410 9.42 -9.36 15.06
CA LYS A 410 10.73 -9.16 14.45
C LYS A 410 11.83 -10.07 15.01
N GLU A 411 11.88 -10.24 16.32
CA GLU A 411 12.84 -11.14 16.97
C GLU A 411 12.55 -12.61 16.64
N TRP A 412 11.28 -12.96 16.46
CA TRP A 412 10.90 -14.32 16.08
C TRP A 412 11.29 -14.65 14.63
N ALA A 413 11.12 -13.71 13.70
CA ALA A 413 11.60 -13.88 12.32
C ALA A 413 13.13 -14.01 12.26
N ALA A 414 13.87 -13.33 13.13
CA ALA A 414 15.32 -13.42 13.24
C ALA A 414 15.80 -14.69 13.99
N ALA A 415 14.97 -15.30 14.84
CA ALA A 415 15.33 -16.51 15.59
C ALA A 415 15.08 -17.82 14.81
N TYR A 416 14.38 -17.80 13.69
CA TYR A 416 14.10 -18.97 12.84
C TYR A 416 14.87 -18.96 11.51
N PHE A 417 15.73 -18.00 11.30
CA PHE A 417 16.69 -17.88 10.19
C PHE A 417 18.06 -17.43 10.74
#